data_9dd0ad8f6006c602dfc03fdd798d78d4
#
_entry.id   9dd0ad8f6006c602dfc03fdd798d78d4
#
_cell.length_a   1.000
_cell.length_b   1.000
_cell.length_c   1.000
_cell.angle_alpha   90.00
_cell.angle_beta   90.00
_cell.angle_gamma   90.00
#
_symmetry.space_group_name_H-M   'P 1'
#
loop_
_entity.id
_entity.type
_entity.pdbx_description
1 polymer ?
#
loop_
_entity_poly.entity_id
_entity_poly.type
_entity_poly.pdbx_seq_one_letter_code
_entity_poly.pdbx_strand_id
1 'polypeptide(L)'
;MAFTFKNAYLQGVYDSVVKRNGNEPEFLQAVGEVLMSLEPVVAKDPSYETNGVIDRIVEPERMIQFRVSWVDDKGKVQVNRGFRCQFNSAIGPYKGGLRLHPSVCASVIKFLGFEQIFKNSLTTLPMGGGKGGSDFDPKGKSDNEIMRFCQSFMTELSKHIGADTDVPAGDIGTGAREIGYMFGQYKRLRNEFTGVLTGKGLSYGGSLARTEATGYGLLY
;
A
#
# COMPACT_ATOMS: atom_id res chain seq x y z
N MET A 1 -19.22 -9.50 -8.01
CA MET A 1 -20.57 -9.03 -7.55
C MET A 1 -20.90 -7.75 -8.29
N ALA A 2 -22.14 -7.57 -8.73
CA ALA A 2 -22.58 -6.29 -9.28
C ALA A 2 -23.14 -5.44 -8.13
N PHE A 3 -22.62 -4.24 -7.95
CA PHE A 3 -23.16 -3.26 -7.01
C PHE A 3 -24.15 -2.35 -7.75
N THR A 4 -25.21 -1.97 -7.08
CA THR A 4 -26.25 -1.07 -7.61
C THR A 4 -26.45 0.07 -6.63
N PHE A 5 -26.39 1.30 -7.12
CA PHE A 5 -26.50 2.52 -6.33
C PHE A 5 -27.80 3.27 -6.67
N LYS A 6 -28.42 3.90 -5.67
CA LYS A 6 -29.57 4.80 -5.87
C LYS A 6 -29.14 6.13 -6.48
N ASN A 7 -27.92 6.58 -6.16
CA ASN A 7 -27.33 7.79 -6.70
C ASN A 7 -26.75 7.53 -8.10
N ALA A 8 -27.27 8.21 -9.13
CA ALA A 8 -26.86 8.01 -10.53
C ALA A 8 -25.38 8.35 -10.78
N TYR A 9 -24.85 9.36 -10.10
CA TYR A 9 -23.43 9.71 -10.20
C TYR A 9 -22.53 8.56 -9.69
N LEU A 10 -22.82 8.02 -8.51
CA LEU A 10 -22.04 6.89 -7.97
C LEU A 10 -22.16 5.64 -8.84
N GLN A 11 -23.33 5.40 -9.43
CA GLN A 11 -23.49 4.30 -10.39
C GLN A 11 -22.57 4.50 -11.60
N GLY A 12 -22.55 5.71 -12.17
CA GLY A 12 -21.69 6.05 -13.32
C GLY A 12 -20.19 5.91 -12.99
N VAL A 13 -19.77 6.36 -11.80
CA VAL A 13 -18.38 6.18 -11.32
C VAL A 13 -18.05 4.68 -11.22
N TYR A 14 -18.90 3.90 -10.55
CA TYR A 14 -18.67 2.46 -10.40
C TYR A 14 -18.59 1.73 -11.74
N ASP A 15 -19.51 2.01 -12.66
CA ASP A 15 -19.52 1.41 -14.00
C ASP A 15 -18.22 1.74 -14.77
N SER A 16 -17.72 2.97 -14.61
CA SER A 16 -16.45 3.39 -15.19
C SER A 16 -15.27 2.61 -14.59
N VAL A 17 -15.26 2.39 -13.27
CA VAL A 17 -14.23 1.59 -12.59
C VAL A 17 -14.28 0.14 -13.08
N VAL A 18 -15.47 -0.47 -13.16
CA VAL A 18 -15.65 -1.84 -13.68
C VAL A 18 -15.13 -1.97 -15.11
N LYS A 19 -15.44 -1.00 -15.97
CA LYS A 19 -14.98 -1.00 -17.37
C LYS A 19 -13.47 -0.98 -17.49
N ARG A 20 -12.77 -0.22 -16.62
CA ARG A 20 -11.31 -0.06 -16.66
C ARG A 20 -10.56 -1.19 -15.95
N ASN A 21 -11.17 -1.82 -14.95
CA ASN A 21 -10.50 -2.75 -14.03
C ASN A 21 -11.17 -4.15 -14.00
N GLY A 22 -11.72 -4.62 -15.13
CA GLY A 22 -12.50 -5.86 -15.20
C GLY A 22 -11.78 -7.13 -14.71
N ASN A 23 -10.45 -7.13 -14.66
CA ASN A 23 -9.64 -8.24 -14.17
C ASN A 23 -9.14 -8.06 -12.72
N GLU A 24 -9.72 -7.13 -11.96
CA GLU A 24 -9.29 -6.78 -10.60
C GLU A 24 -10.44 -6.94 -9.60
N PRO A 25 -10.89 -8.18 -9.32
CA PRO A 25 -12.10 -8.43 -8.54
C PRO A 25 -12.02 -7.91 -7.11
N GLU A 26 -10.85 -7.98 -6.45
CA GLU A 26 -10.67 -7.48 -5.09
C GLU A 26 -10.82 -5.96 -5.04
N PHE A 27 -10.28 -5.27 -6.03
CA PHE A 27 -10.41 -3.82 -6.14
C PHE A 27 -11.86 -3.39 -6.42
N LEU A 28 -12.53 -4.07 -7.35
CA LEU A 28 -13.93 -3.79 -7.69
C LEU A 28 -14.87 -3.99 -6.49
N GLN A 29 -14.63 -5.04 -5.69
CA GLN A 29 -15.40 -5.27 -4.47
C GLN A 29 -15.19 -4.13 -3.47
N ALA A 30 -13.96 -3.76 -3.17
CA ALA A 30 -13.65 -2.71 -2.20
C ALA A 30 -14.24 -1.35 -2.62
N VAL A 31 -14.13 -1.00 -3.91
CA VAL A 31 -14.76 0.23 -4.43
C VAL A 31 -16.27 0.19 -4.25
N GLY A 32 -16.92 -0.91 -4.61
CA GLY A 32 -18.38 -1.04 -4.47
C GLY A 32 -18.85 -0.87 -3.03
N GLU A 33 -18.20 -1.52 -2.07
CA GLU A 33 -18.53 -1.43 -0.64
C GLU A 33 -18.37 -0.02 -0.09
N VAL A 34 -17.26 0.64 -0.42
CA VAL A 34 -17.02 2.01 0.03
C VAL A 34 -18.01 2.99 -0.59
N LEU A 35 -18.25 2.93 -1.91
CA LEU A 35 -19.21 3.81 -2.58
C LEU A 35 -20.63 3.66 -2.01
N MET A 36 -21.04 2.45 -1.64
CA MET A 36 -22.33 2.25 -0.95
C MET A 36 -22.38 2.99 0.39
N SER A 37 -21.28 2.99 1.14
CA SER A 37 -21.21 3.72 2.43
C SER A 37 -21.20 5.24 2.25
N LEU A 38 -20.72 5.73 1.10
CA LEU A 38 -20.65 7.17 0.79
C LEU A 38 -21.95 7.73 0.19
N GLU A 39 -22.90 6.89 -0.22
CA GLU A 39 -24.15 7.32 -0.84
C GLU A 39 -24.90 8.41 -0.05
N PRO A 40 -25.08 8.28 1.30
CA PRO A 40 -25.73 9.33 2.10
C PRO A 40 -24.95 10.65 2.17
N VAL A 41 -23.63 10.58 2.00
CA VAL A 41 -22.75 11.78 2.04
C VAL A 41 -22.87 12.54 0.73
N VAL A 42 -22.72 11.84 -0.40
CA VAL A 42 -22.80 12.42 -1.74
C VAL A 42 -24.20 12.99 -2.02
N ALA A 43 -25.26 12.36 -1.50
CA ALA A 43 -26.63 12.84 -1.64
C ALA A 43 -26.89 14.18 -0.91
N LYS A 44 -26.08 14.54 0.11
CA LYS A 44 -26.24 15.78 0.88
C LYS A 44 -25.50 16.96 0.26
N ASP A 45 -24.48 16.73 -0.54
CA ASP A 45 -23.65 17.78 -1.09
C ASP A 45 -23.32 17.52 -2.57
N PRO A 46 -23.99 18.24 -3.50
CA PRO A 46 -23.74 18.11 -4.93
C PRO A 46 -22.33 18.49 -5.38
N SER A 47 -21.55 19.16 -4.52
CA SER A 47 -20.19 19.56 -4.84
C SER A 47 -19.26 18.36 -5.07
N TYR A 48 -19.55 17.19 -4.47
CA TYR A 48 -18.80 15.97 -4.72
C TYR A 48 -18.88 15.54 -6.18
N GLU A 49 -20.05 15.63 -6.80
CA GLU A 49 -20.24 15.34 -8.22
C GLU A 49 -19.64 16.45 -9.09
N THR A 50 -20.01 17.72 -8.83
CA THR A 50 -19.57 18.87 -9.63
C THR A 50 -18.06 18.97 -9.73
N ASN A 51 -17.34 18.61 -8.65
CA ASN A 51 -15.88 18.65 -8.60
C ASN A 51 -15.21 17.32 -8.94
N GLY A 52 -15.97 16.28 -9.31
CA GLY A 52 -15.43 14.95 -9.63
C GLY A 52 -14.60 14.36 -8.49
N VAL A 53 -15.05 14.52 -7.24
CA VAL A 53 -14.27 14.08 -6.06
C VAL A 53 -14.17 12.57 -6.01
N ILE A 54 -15.31 11.89 -6.23
CA ILE A 54 -15.35 10.42 -6.16
C ILE A 54 -14.61 9.80 -7.33
N ASP A 55 -14.69 10.39 -8.54
CA ASP A 55 -13.91 9.94 -9.71
C ASP A 55 -12.40 9.89 -9.42
N ARG A 56 -11.88 10.88 -8.69
CA ARG A 56 -10.47 10.95 -8.30
C ARG A 56 -10.11 10.00 -7.15
N ILE A 57 -11.04 9.81 -6.22
CA ILE A 57 -10.82 8.92 -5.06
C ILE A 57 -10.72 7.45 -5.48
N VAL A 58 -11.43 7.03 -6.53
CA VAL A 58 -11.41 5.64 -7.00
C VAL A 58 -10.27 5.33 -7.98
N GLU A 59 -9.46 6.32 -8.33
CA GLU A 59 -8.33 6.14 -9.26
C GLU A 59 -6.99 6.42 -8.56
N PRO A 60 -6.03 5.49 -8.55
CA PRO A 60 -4.72 5.72 -7.95
C PRO A 60 -3.92 6.76 -8.75
N GLU A 61 -3.17 7.61 -8.06
CA GLU A 61 -2.27 8.56 -8.72
C GLU A 61 -1.15 7.86 -9.49
N ARG A 62 -0.62 6.75 -8.94
CA ARG A 62 0.43 5.93 -9.59
C ARG A 62 0.34 4.48 -9.17
N MET A 63 0.53 3.58 -10.14
CA MET A 63 0.76 2.15 -9.92
C MET A 63 2.12 1.78 -10.49
N ILE A 64 3.05 1.39 -9.63
CA ILE A 64 4.43 1.06 -9.96
C ILE A 64 4.59 -0.44 -9.84
N GLN A 65 5.04 -1.10 -10.90
CA GLN A 65 5.37 -2.52 -10.89
C GLN A 65 6.82 -2.69 -11.35
N PHE A 66 7.57 -3.55 -10.67
CA PHE A 66 8.96 -3.83 -10.97
C PHE A 66 9.33 -5.29 -10.72
N ARG A 67 10.39 -5.73 -11.39
CA ARG A 67 10.97 -7.06 -11.20
C ARG A 67 11.90 -7.06 -9.99
N VAL A 68 11.80 -8.13 -9.19
CA VAL A 68 12.70 -8.39 -8.04
C VAL A 68 13.44 -9.69 -8.30
N SER A 69 14.72 -9.60 -8.64
CA SER A 69 15.58 -10.77 -8.88
C SER A 69 16.51 -10.97 -7.68
N TRP A 70 16.56 -12.17 -7.14
CA TRP A 70 17.39 -12.52 -5.99
C TRP A 70 17.90 -13.95 -6.12
N VAL A 71 18.90 -14.34 -5.31
CA VAL A 71 19.51 -15.67 -5.36
C VAL A 71 19.18 -16.42 -4.08
N ASP A 72 18.68 -17.65 -4.20
CA ASP A 72 18.40 -18.52 -3.05
C ASP A 72 19.69 -19.14 -2.44
N ASP A 73 19.54 -19.86 -1.36
CA ASP A 73 20.68 -20.50 -0.67
C ASP A 73 21.34 -21.63 -1.48
N LYS A 74 20.68 -22.10 -2.55
CA LYS A 74 21.21 -23.09 -3.49
C LYS A 74 21.93 -22.44 -4.69
N GLY A 75 22.05 -21.11 -4.70
CA GLY A 75 22.66 -20.37 -5.80
C GLY A 75 21.75 -20.17 -7.02
N LYS A 76 20.46 -20.54 -6.93
CA LYS A 76 19.51 -20.40 -8.03
C LYS A 76 18.89 -19.00 -8.04
N VAL A 77 18.81 -18.39 -9.22
CA VAL A 77 18.10 -17.12 -9.41
C VAL A 77 16.59 -17.32 -9.29
N GLN A 78 15.98 -16.52 -8.44
CA GLN A 78 14.54 -16.40 -8.25
C GLN A 78 14.07 -15.04 -8.76
N VAL A 79 12.82 -14.98 -9.25
CA VAL A 79 12.23 -13.75 -9.77
C VAL A 79 10.83 -13.58 -9.21
N ASN A 80 10.61 -12.45 -8.54
CA ASN A 80 9.32 -12.04 -8.03
C ASN A 80 8.89 -10.70 -8.65
N ARG A 81 7.61 -10.35 -8.48
CA ARG A 81 7.06 -9.05 -8.85
C ARG A 81 6.94 -8.19 -7.62
N GLY A 82 7.44 -6.95 -7.70
CA GLY A 82 7.25 -5.92 -6.71
C GLY A 82 6.21 -4.90 -7.17
N PHE A 83 5.46 -4.34 -6.21
CA PHE A 83 4.42 -3.35 -6.47
C PHE A 83 4.49 -2.22 -5.44
N ARG A 84 4.17 -0.99 -5.89
CA ARG A 84 3.82 0.14 -5.04
C ARG A 84 2.69 0.93 -5.69
N CYS A 85 1.56 0.99 -5.00
CA CYS A 85 0.43 1.85 -5.32
C CYS A 85 0.55 3.13 -4.49
N GLN A 86 0.85 4.25 -5.11
CA GLN A 86 0.76 5.59 -4.56
C GLN A 86 -0.65 6.08 -4.87
N PHE A 87 -1.58 5.83 -3.91
CA PHE A 87 -2.99 5.92 -4.26
C PHE A 87 -3.49 7.36 -4.24
N ASN A 88 -3.26 8.10 -3.15
CA ASN A 88 -3.72 9.48 -3.03
C ASN A 88 -2.83 10.27 -2.06
N SER A 89 -2.38 11.45 -2.47
CA SER A 89 -1.52 12.34 -1.70
C SER A 89 -2.19 13.65 -1.29
N ALA A 90 -3.50 13.80 -1.46
CA ALA A 90 -4.21 15.06 -1.24
C ALA A 90 -4.05 15.62 0.18
N ILE A 91 -3.88 14.76 1.19
CA ILE A 91 -3.75 15.17 2.59
C ILE A 91 -2.35 14.92 3.19
N GLY A 92 -1.39 14.49 2.38
CA GLY A 92 0.00 14.29 2.81
C GLY A 92 0.72 13.19 2.03
N PRO A 93 1.98 12.89 2.40
CA PRO A 93 2.77 11.83 1.77
C PRO A 93 2.03 10.48 1.75
N TYR A 94 2.24 9.70 0.70
CA TYR A 94 1.69 8.35 0.65
C TYR A 94 2.18 7.54 1.85
N LYS A 95 1.29 6.82 2.50
CA LYS A 95 1.62 6.03 3.68
C LYS A 95 0.85 4.71 3.68
N GLY A 96 1.57 3.61 3.84
CA GLY A 96 0.98 2.28 3.97
C GLY A 96 1.97 1.14 3.86
N GLY A 97 1.53 -0.05 4.26
CA GLY A 97 2.37 -1.24 4.43
C GLY A 97 2.90 -1.86 3.13
N LEU A 98 3.88 -2.74 3.32
CA LEU A 98 4.39 -3.64 2.28
C LEU A 98 3.97 -5.07 2.64
N ARG A 99 3.17 -5.72 1.81
CA ARG A 99 2.72 -7.11 2.00
C ARG A 99 3.64 -8.07 1.24
N LEU A 100 4.19 -9.06 1.95
CA LEU A 100 4.93 -10.17 1.33
C LEU A 100 4.11 -11.45 1.48
N HIS A 101 3.45 -11.84 0.39
CA HIS A 101 2.57 -13.00 0.39
C HIS A 101 2.34 -13.48 -1.06
N PRO A 102 2.25 -14.81 -1.32
CA PRO A 102 2.05 -15.34 -2.67
C PRO A 102 0.80 -14.83 -3.41
N SER A 103 -0.23 -14.40 -2.66
CA SER A 103 -1.45 -13.85 -3.26
C SER A 103 -1.31 -12.41 -3.77
N VAL A 104 -0.17 -11.75 -3.53
CA VAL A 104 0.02 -10.35 -3.95
C VAL A 104 0.06 -10.23 -5.47
N CYS A 105 -0.84 -9.40 -5.98
CA CYS A 105 -0.93 -9.00 -7.39
C CYS A 105 -1.37 -7.54 -7.48
N ALA A 106 -1.47 -7.01 -8.68
CA ALA A 106 -1.86 -5.60 -8.90
C ALA A 106 -3.23 -5.27 -8.28
N SER A 107 -4.24 -6.14 -8.47
CA SER A 107 -5.57 -5.97 -7.89
C SER A 107 -5.54 -5.89 -6.36
N VAL A 108 -4.81 -6.82 -5.71
CA VAL A 108 -4.66 -6.84 -4.25
C VAL A 108 -3.99 -5.56 -3.74
N ILE A 109 -2.93 -5.11 -4.38
CA ILE A 109 -2.23 -3.88 -3.96
C ILE A 109 -3.08 -2.63 -4.20
N LYS A 110 -3.85 -2.60 -5.28
CA LYS A 110 -4.74 -1.49 -5.60
C LYS A 110 -5.88 -1.40 -4.58
N PHE A 111 -6.56 -2.51 -4.27
CA PHE A 111 -7.63 -2.47 -3.27
C PHE A 111 -7.11 -2.06 -1.88
N LEU A 112 -5.98 -2.60 -1.46
CA LEU A 112 -5.37 -2.24 -0.18
C LEU A 112 -4.94 -0.76 -0.13
N GLY A 113 -4.47 -0.21 -1.25
CA GLY A 113 -4.16 1.21 -1.37
C GLY A 113 -5.39 2.08 -1.28
N PHE A 114 -6.49 1.66 -1.90
CA PHE A 114 -7.79 2.32 -1.83
C PHE A 114 -8.34 2.35 -0.40
N GLU A 115 -8.35 1.23 0.31
CA GLU A 115 -8.76 1.20 1.72
C GLU A 115 -7.84 2.05 2.61
N GLN A 116 -6.54 2.07 2.30
CA GLN A 116 -5.56 2.80 3.08
C GLN A 116 -5.80 4.32 3.10
N ILE A 117 -6.34 4.91 2.03
CA ILE A 117 -6.64 6.35 2.00
C ILE A 117 -7.71 6.73 3.03
N PHE A 118 -8.75 5.91 3.16
CA PHE A 118 -9.81 6.13 4.17
C PHE A 118 -9.30 5.88 5.58
N LYS A 119 -8.57 4.78 5.77
CA LYS A 119 -7.94 4.48 7.06
C LYS A 119 -7.08 5.64 7.56
N ASN A 120 -6.23 6.20 6.71
CA ASN A 120 -5.33 7.29 7.09
C ASN A 120 -6.09 8.60 7.34
N SER A 121 -7.08 8.93 6.50
CA SER A 121 -7.89 10.14 6.68
C SER A 121 -8.63 10.18 8.03
N LEU A 122 -9.08 9.02 8.51
CA LEU A 122 -9.77 8.89 9.80
C LEU A 122 -8.85 9.09 11.01
N THR A 123 -7.54 9.11 10.82
CA THR A 123 -6.57 9.42 11.91
C THR A 123 -6.47 10.92 12.21
N THR A 124 -7.01 11.78 11.34
CA THR A 124 -6.85 13.25 11.35
C THR A 124 -5.41 13.74 11.13
N LEU A 125 -4.45 12.84 10.90
CA LEU A 125 -3.06 13.19 10.63
C LEU A 125 -2.85 13.49 9.12
N PRO A 126 -1.87 14.33 8.76
CA PRO A 126 -1.60 14.69 7.37
C PRO A 126 -0.83 13.57 6.65
N MET A 127 -1.50 12.47 6.39
CA MET A 127 -0.98 11.29 5.70
C MET A 127 -1.91 10.91 4.55
N GLY A 128 -1.35 10.82 3.36
CA GLY A 128 -1.99 10.19 2.20
C GLY A 128 -2.06 8.67 2.34
N GLY A 129 -2.47 7.99 1.29
CA GLY A 129 -2.56 6.54 1.26
C GLY A 129 -1.73 5.90 0.17
N GLY A 130 -1.07 4.82 0.51
CA GLY A 130 -0.33 3.97 -0.41
C GLY A 130 -0.22 2.54 0.11
N LYS A 131 0.07 1.63 -0.79
CA LYS A 131 0.28 0.21 -0.46
C LYS A 131 1.29 -0.40 -1.40
N GLY A 132 2.05 -1.37 -0.90
CA GLY A 132 2.98 -2.10 -1.74
C GLY A 132 3.13 -3.53 -1.30
N GLY A 133 4.02 -4.25 -1.98
CA GLY A 133 4.31 -5.63 -1.64
C GLY A 133 4.87 -6.42 -2.80
N SER A 134 4.94 -7.73 -2.59
CA SER A 134 5.44 -8.69 -3.57
C SER A 134 4.76 -10.04 -3.40
N ASP A 135 4.71 -10.81 -4.48
CA ASP A 135 4.32 -12.23 -4.49
C ASP A 135 5.37 -13.17 -3.84
N PHE A 136 6.38 -12.62 -3.22
CA PHE A 136 7.38 -13.34 -2.44
C PHE A 136 6.75 -13.95 -1.17
N ASP A 137 7.00 -15.23 -0.93
CA ASP A 137 6.62 -15.92 0.31
C ASP A 137 7.82 -16.00 1.26
N PRO A 138 7.83 -15.28 2.39
CA PRO A 138 8.92 -15.36 3.37
C PRO A 138 8.90 -16.66 4.21
N LYS A 139 7.79 -17.41 4.19
CA LYS A 139 7.68 -18.64 4.97
C LYS A 139 8.66 -19.69 4.48
N GLY A 140 9.41 -20.28 5.40
CA GLY A 140 10.39 -21.32 5.10
C GLY A 140 11.66 -20.83 4.40
N LYS A 141 11.85 -19.52 4.25
CA LYS A 141 13.08 -18.92 3.73
C LYS A 141 14.06 -18.66 4.88
N SER A 142 15.36 -18.78 4.57
CA SER A 142 16.41 -18.37 5.52
C SER A 142 16.46 -16.85 5.67
N ASP A 143 17.06 -16.38 6.77
CA ASP A 143 17.30 -14.94 6.98
C ASP A 143 18.13 -14.32 5.84
N ASN A 144 19.09 -15.09 5.30
CA ASN A 144 19.92 -14.63 4.19
C ASN A 144 19.12 -14.53 2.87
N GLU A 145 18.20 -15.44 2.59
CA GLU A 145 17.30 -15.38 1.45
C GLU A 145 16.38 -14.15 1.54
N ILE A 146 15.76 -13.95 2.73
CA ILE A 146 14.90 -12.81 2.99
C ILE A 146 15.68 -11.49 2.88
N MET A 147 16.89 -11.44 3.40
CA MET A 147 17.75 -10.26 3.28
C MET A 147 18.06 -9.95 1.81
N ARG A 148 18.48 -10.94 1.01
CA ARG A 148 18.76 -10.74 -0.42
C ARG A 148 17.53 -10.27 -1.19
N PHE A 149 16.35 -10.87 -0.89
CA PHE A 149 15.09 -10.41 -1.47
C PHE A 149 14.80 -8.96 -1.08
N CYS A 150 14.84 -8.60 0.20
CA CYS A 150 14.57 -7.24 0.69
C CYS A 150 15.53 -6.20 0.09
N GLN A 151 16.81 -6.55 -0.07
CA GLN A 151 17.79 -5.69 -0.71
C GLN A 151 17.47 -5.45 -2.19
N SER A 152 17.13 -6.49 -2.93
CA SER A 152 16.73 -6.38 -4.34
C SER A 152 15.42 -5.59 -4.49
N PHE A 153 14.42 -5.88 -3.66
CA PHE A 153 13.14 -5.16 -3.64
C PHE A 153 13.34 -3.66 -3.37
N MET A 154 14.15 -3.32 -2.36
CA MET A 154 14.42 -1.91 -2.01
C MET A 154 15.26 -1.20 -3.07
N THR A 155 16.13 -1.90 -3.81
CA THR A 155 16.90 -1.31 -4.91
C THR A 155 16.00 -0.68 -5.96
N GLU A 156 14.86 -1.31 -6.26
CA GLU A 156 13.88 -0.73 -7.18
C GLU A 156 12.95 0.27 -6.46
N LEU A 157 12.42 -0.08 -5.30
CA LEU A 157 11.47 0.75 -4.58
C LEU A 157 12.06 2.10 -4.14
N SER A 158 13.35 2.16 -3.79
CA SER A 158 14.02 3.40 -3.33
C SER A 158 13.97 4.56 -4.32
N LYS A 159 13.72 4.28 -5.59
CA LYS A 159 13.58 5.30 -6.64
C LYS A 159 12.27 6.11 -6.53
N HIS A 160 11.32 5.61 -5.76
CA HIS A 160 9.94 6.11 -5.72
C HIS A 160 9.48 6.55 -4.34
N ILE A 161 10.28 6.33 -3.29
CA ILE A 161 9.91 6.60 -1.89
C ILE A 161 10.85 7.64 -1.26
N GLY A 162 10.41 8.22 -0.17
CA GLY A 162 11.17 9.20 0.61
C GLY A 162 10.38 9.67 1.83
N ALA A 163 11.06 10.25 2.82
CA ALA A 163 10.45 10.67 4.08
C ALA A 163 9.27 11.63 3.90
N ASP A 164 9.33 12.49 2.87
CA ASP A 164 8.34 13.52 2.59
C ASP A 164 7.47 13.20 1.35
N THR A 165 7.69 12.03 0.73
CA THR A 165 6.99 11.64 -0.50
C THR A 165 6.10 10.42 -0.29
N ASP A 166 6.72 9.32 0.17
CA ASP A 166 6.05 8.03 0.33
C ASP A 166 6.77 7.21 1.40
N VAL A 167 6.06 6.85 2.46
CA VAL A 167 6.62 6.18 3.63
C VAL A 167 5.99 4.80 3.83
N PRO A 168 6.64 3.73 3.32
CA PRO A 168 6.21 2.36 3.55
C PRO A 168 6.30 1.93 5.03
N ALA A 169 5.61 0.83 5.34
CA ALA A 169 5.54 0.25 6.68
C ALA A 169 5.47 -1.29 6.61
N GLY A 170 5.43 -1.94 7.78
CA GLY A 170 5.13 -3.36 7.87
C GLY A 170 3.68 -3.70 7.52
N ASP A 171 3.47 -4.94 7.08
CA ASP A 171 2.18 -5.57 6.80
C ASP A 171 2.34 -7.10 6.89
N ILE A 172 1.42 -7.90 6.39
CA ILE A 172 1.56 -9.37 6.35
C ILE A 172 2.90 -9.76 5.69
N GLY A 173 3.67 -10.60 6.37
CA GLY A 173 4.97 -11.07 5.90
C GLY A 173 6.11 -10.05 5.99
N THR A 174 5.87 -8.85 6.51
CA THR A 174 6.87 -7.78 6.65
C THR A 174 6.90 -7.27 8.09
N GLY A 175 7.76 -7.84 8.91
CA GLY A 175 7.99 -7.44 10.29
C GLY A 175 9.24 -6.57 10.46
N ALA A 176 9.70 -6.47 11.72
CA ALA A 176 10.87 -5.66 12.08
C ALA A 176 12.14 -6.10 11.36
N ARG A 177 12.33 -7.40 11.12
CA ARG A 177 13.46 -7.98 10.39
C ARG A 177 13.50 -7.47 8.94
N GLU A 178 12.41 -7.62 8.22
CA GLU A 178 12.27 -7.20 6.82
C GLU A 178 12.44 -5.68 6.69
N ILE A 179 11.81 -4.92 7.57
CA ILE A 179 11.96 -3.45 7.63
C ILE A 179 13.42 -3.07 7.89
N GLY A 180 14.11 -3.80 8.77
CA GLY A 180 15.54 -3.59 9.03
C GLY A 180 16.40 -3.79 7.79
N TYR A 181 16.20 -4.88 7.04
CA TYR A 181 16.92 -5.16 5.80
C TYR A 181 16.63 -4.11 4.73
N MET A 182 15.36 -3.71 4.57
CA MET A 182 14.96 -2.69 3.61
C MET A 182 15.53 -1.31 3.96
N PHE A 183 15.50 -0.93 5.25
CA PHE A 183 16.06 0.35 5.70
C PHE A 183 17.57 0.42 5.52
N GLY A 184 18.28 -0.67 5.85
CA GLY A 184 19.73 -0.75 5.63
C GLY A 184 20.10 -0.61 4.16
N GLN A 185 19.33 -1.22 3.25
CA GLN A 185 19.55 -1.08 1.81
C GLN A 185 19.22 0.33 1.30
N TYR A 186 18.11 0.93 1.75
CA TYR A 186 17.78 2.32 1.41
C TYR A 186 18.92 3.28 1.82
N LYS A 187 19.39 3.15 3.07
CA LYS A 187 20.53 3.95 3.56
C LYS A 187 21.77 3.82 2.68
N ARG A 188 22.09 2.60 2.24
CA ARG A 188 23.25 2.36 1.33
C ARG A 188 23.08 3.00 -0.04
N LEU A 189 21.86 2.97 -0.60
CA LEU A 189 21.57 3.50 -1.94
C LEU A 189 21.48 5.02 -1.96
N ARG A 190 20.85 5.61 -0.94
CA ARG A 190 20.53 7.04 -0.89
C ARG A 190 21.53 7.84 -0.06
N ASN A 191 22.36 7.18 0.76
CA ASN A 191 23.22 7.80 1.76
C ASN A 191 22.45 8.71 2.74
N GLU A 192 21.23 8.29 3.12
CA GLU A 192 20.31 9.04 3.97
C GLU A 192 19.89 8.21 5.18
N PHE A 193 19.79 8.84 6.36
CA PHE A 193 19.25 8.26 7.58
C PHE A 193 17.97 9.03 7.95
N THR A 194 16.84 8.70 7.31
CA THR A 194 15.60 9.47 7.38
C THR A 194 14.41 8.63 7.83
N GLY A 195 13.27 9.27 8.02
CA GLY A 195 12.00 8.65 8.34
C GLY A 195 11.29 7.92 7.19
N VAL A 196 12.02 7.42 6.20
CA VAL A 196 11.48 6.81 4.98
C VAL A 196 10.65 5.54 5.20
N LEU A 197 10.85 4.84 6.31
CA LEU A 197 10.11 3.63 6.69
C LEU A 197 9.63 3.74 8.14
N THR A 198 8.44 3.23 8.44
CA THR A 198 7.99 2.98 9.81
C THR A 198 8.05 1.50 10.17
N GLY A 199 8.05 1.18 11.47
CA GLY A 199 8.25 -0.19 11.95
C GLY A 199 9.73 -0.55 12.17
N LYS A 200 10.61 0.45 12.17
CA LYS A 200 12.04 0.29 12.48
C LYS A 200 12.25 -0.05 13.95
N GLY A 201 13.37 -0.70 14.25
CA GLY A 201 13.83 -0.88 15.63
C GLY A 201 14.15 0.46 16.31
N LEU A 202 14.05 0.51 17.64
CA LEU A 202 14.30 1.72 18.43
C LEU A 202 15.70 2.28 18.22
N SER A 203 16.70 1.41 18.06
CA SER A 203 18.12 1.79 17.88
C SER A 203 18.41 2.50 16.55
N TYR A 204 17.47 2.48 15.59
CA TYR A 204 17.63 3.13 14.28
C TYR A 204 16.40 3.92 13.84
N GLY A 205 15.77 4.62 14.78
CA GLY A 205 14.73 5.61 14.50
C GLY A 205 13.30 5.08 14.55
N GLY A 206 13.06 3.96 15.23
CA GLY A 206 11.73 3.43 15.50
C GLY A 206 10.99 4.16 16.63
N SER A 207 9.70 3.93 16.74
CA SER A 207 8.80 4.49 17.75
C SER A 207 8.49 3.46 18.84
N LEU A 208 8.34 3.93 20.09
CA LEU A 208 7.82 3.13 21.20
C LEU A 208 6.38 2.69 20.93
N ALA A 209 5.97 1.57 21.55
CA ALA A 209 4.62 1.00 21.50
C ALA A 209 4.10 0.65 20.09
N ARG A 210 4.93 0.70 19.05
CA ARG A 210 4.48 0.38 17.67
C ARG A 210 4.06 -1.09 17.53
N THR A 211 4.75 -2.00 18.20
CA THR A 211 4.51 -3.44 18.11
C THR A 211 3.10 -3.80 18.60
N GLU A 212 2.68 -3.20 19.70
CA GLU A 212 1.41 -3.48 20.37
C GLU A 212 0.24 -2.63 19.84
N ALA A 213 0.53 -1.54 19.12
CA ALA A 213 -0.46 -0.51 18.77
C ALA A 213 -1.69 -1.06 18.01
N THR A 214 -1.50 -2.01 17.11
CA THR A 214 -2.62 -2.61 16.36
C THR A 214 -3.53 -3.44 17.26
N GLY A 215 -2.96 -4.20 18.20
CA GLY A 215 -3.70 -4.98 19.19
C GLY A 215 -4.51 -4.09 20.12
N TYR A 216 -3.90 -3.02 20.63
CA TYR A 216 -4.61 -2.03 21.46
C TYR A 216 -5.75 -1.35 20.68
N GLY A 217 -5.50 -0.94 19.45
CA GLY A 217 -6.54 -0.33 18.62
C GLY A 217 -7.71 -1.26 18.28
N LEU A 218 -7.50 -2.57 18.30
CA LEU A 218 -8.58 -3.55 18.14
C LEU A 218 -9.42 -3.68 19.42
N LEU A 219 -8.79 -3.53 20.61
CA LEU A 219 -9.47 -3.67 21.90
C LEU A 219 -10.30 -2.43 22.27
N TYR A 220 -9.91 -1.23 21.85
CA TYR A 220 -10.63 0.03 22.10
C TYR A 220 -11.81 0.23 21.16
#